data_0bdb1905c2f5558565a46c16f8b83689
#
_entry.id   0bdb1905c2f5558565a46c16f8b83689
#
_cell.length_a   1.000
_cell.length_b   1.000
_cell.length_c   1.000
_cell.angle_alpha   90.00
_cell.angle_beta   90.00
_cell.angle_gamma   90.00
#
_symmetry.space_group_name_H-M   'P 1'
#
loop_
_entity.id
_entity.type
_entity.pdbx_description
1 polymer ?
#
loop_
_entity_poly.entity_id
_entity_poly.type
_entity_poly.pdbx_seq_one_letter_code
_entity_poly.pdbx_strand_id
1 'polypeptide(L)'
;MIPMNAHELWLAAGLRTPFARVDGPLARLDAVELSVPVVRAMTGPQAAVKPDLVVWGTVIPNLGYSNIAREVQIEAGLDQTIPAFSTVLACSTSMVAAFEAAGMLGHGGKELALVGGVESMSRVQIGLSQNFSDWLRRFSQARSIGQRLGLFGKLRARDIRLHILAVANRATGKSMGEHCEEMAKTWNIARERQDRIALASHEKAIAGQKSGFFDDLIVTVEGMSRDGFPRADTDLERLAKL
;
A
#
# COMPACT_ATOMS: atom_id res chain seq x y z
N MET A 1 -5.48 -36.42 -6.14
CA MET A 1 -5.59 -35.20 -6.98
C MET A 1 -7.01 -34.68 -6.79
N ILE A 2 -7.19 -33.60 -6.03
CA ILE A 2 -8.49 -32.95 -5.88
C ILE A 2 -8.72 -32.23 -7.21
N PRO A 3 -9.83 -32.48 -7.93
CA PRO A 3 -10.11 -31.72 -9.13
C PRO A 3 -10.26 -30.24 -8.72
N MET A 4 -9.39 -29.39 -9.20
CA MET A 4 -9.61 -27.95 -9.16
C MET A 4 -10.74 -27.66 -10.14
N ASN A 5 -11.97 -27.67 -9.67
CA ASN A 5 -13.05 -27.06 -10.42
C ASN A 5 -12.70 -25.59 -10.52
N ALA A 6 -12.49 -25.09 -11.73
CA ALA A 6 -12.34 -23.69 -12.00
C ALA A 6 -13.67 -23.03 -11.61
N HIS A 7 -13.73 -22.43 -10.43
CA HIS A 7 -14.87 -21.62 -10.02
C HIS A 7 -14.80 -20.31 -10.81
N GLU A 8 -15.90 -19.98 -11.46
CA GLU A 8 -16.06 -18.68 -12.10
C GLU A 8 -16.05 -17.60 -11.02
N LEU A 9 -15.16 -16.61 -11.15
CA LEU A 9 -15.02 -15.51 -10.20
C LEU A 9 -15.43 -14.20 -10.87
N TRP A 10 -16.27 -13.43 -10.19
CA TRP A 10 -16.74 -12.15 -10.67
C TRP A 10 -16.17 -11.00 -9.85
N LEU A 11 -15.70 -9.95 -10.53
CA LEU A 11 -15.39 -8.65 -9.93
C LEU A 11 -16.64 -7.78 -10.02
N ALA A 12 -17.33 -7.58 -8.91
CA ALA A 12 -18.63 -6.92 -8.89
C ALA A 12 -18.55 -5.39 -8.83
N ALA A 13 -17.61 -4.84 -8.06
CA ALA A 13 -17.46 -3.41 -7.86
C ALA A 13 -16.04 -3.06 -7.40
N GLY A 14 -15.64 -1.79 -7.52
CA GLY A 14 -14.37 -1.29 -6.99
C GLY A 14 -14.41 0.20 -6.77
N LEU A 15 -13.92 0.63 -5.60
CA LEU A 15 -13.74 2.02 -5.23
C LEU A 15 -12.29 2.26 -4.81
N ARG A 16 -11.85 3.51 -4.85
CA ARG A 16 -10.52 3.91 -4.38
C ARG A 16 -10.51 5.32 -3.81
N THR A 17 -9.48 5.64 -3.06
CA THR A 17 -9.13 7.03 -2.74
C THR A 17 -8.55 7.74 -3.96
N PRO A 18 -8.52 9.08 -4.01
CA PRO A 18 -7.71 9.78 -4.99
C PRO A 18 -6.22 9.52 -4.75
N PHE A 19 -5.44 9.50 -5.82
CA PHE A 19 -3.98 9.46 -5.73
C PHE A 19 -3.43 10.85 -5.37
N ALA A 20 -2.78 10.95 -4.22
CA ALA A 20 -2.18 12.17 -3.71
C ALA A 20 -0.65 12.08 -3.70
N ARG A 21 0.02 13.23 -3.81
CA ARG A 21 1.49 13.31 -3.64
C ARG A 21 1.88 13.00 -2.21
N VAL A 22 3.06 12.41 -2.05
CA VAL A 22 3.72 12.31 -0.74
C VAL A 22 3.82 13.72 -0.13
N ASP A 23 3.55 13.81 1.15
CA ASP A 23 3.48 15.08 1.91
C ASP A 23 2.47 16.10 1.36
N GLY A 24 1.48 15.61 0.61
CA GLY A 24 0.39 16.39 0.04
C GLY A 24 -0.89 16.39 0.90
N PRO A 25 -2.08 16.59 0.28
CA PRO A 25 -3.34 16.75 1.01
C PRO A 25 -3.70 15.61 1.97
N LEU A 26 -3.31 14.38 1.65
CA LEU A 26 -3.60 13.18 2.45
C LEU A 26 -2.43 12.77 3.38
N ALA A 27 -1.41 13.62 3.55
CA ALA A 27 -0.19 13.27 4.27
C ALA A 27 -0.39 12.92 5.75
N ARG A 28 -1.49 13.35 6.37
CA ARG A 28 -1.78 13.09 7.78
C ARG A 28 -2.41 11.72 8.02
N LEU A 29 -2.97 11.11 6.99
CA LEU A 29 -3.67 9.84 7.08
C LEU A 29 -2.68 8.67 6.95
N ASP A 30 -2.82 7.71 7.84
CA ASP A 30 -2.10 6.44 7.73
C ASP A 30 -2.84 5.46 6.80
N ALA A 31 -2.30 4.25 6.66
CA ALA A 31 -2.87 3.25 5.75
C ALA A 31 -4.26 2.77 6.19
N VAL A 32 -4.56 2.72 7.49
CA VAL A 32 -5.88 2.35 8.01
C VAL A 32 -6.86 3.48 7.75
N GLU A 33 -6.50 4.71 8.10
CA GLU A 33 -7.33 5.90 7.91
C GLU A 33 -7.67 6.17 6.44
N LEU A 34 -6.75 5.84 5.51
CA LEU A 34 -7.02 5.90 4.07
C LEU A 34 -7.97 4.80 3.60
N SER A 35 -7.91 3.61 4.20
CA SER A 35 -8.73 2.45 3.80
C SER A 35 -10.17 2.56 4.26
N VAL A 36 -10.39 3.04 5.48
CA VAL A 36 -11.71 3.06 6.13
C VAL A 36 -12.80 3.76 5.31
N PRO A 37 -12.59 4.94 4.73
CA PRO A 37 -13.62 5.58 3.88
C PRO A 37 -14.04 4.73 2.68
N VAL A 38 -13.07 4.06 2.04
CA VAL A 38 -13.33 3.18 0.88
C VAL A 38 -14.13 1.96 1.31
N VAL A 39 -13.70 1.30 2.38
CA VAL A 39 -14.40 0.13 2.91
C VAL A 39 -15.83 0.48 3.34
N ARG A 40 -16.03 1.60 4.03
CA ARG A 40 -17.38 2.08 4.40
C ARG A 40 -18.24 2.38 3.18
N ALA A 41 -17.69 2.96 2.13
CA ALA A 41 -18.42 3.21 0.89
C ALA A 41 -18.82 1.91 0.19
N MET A 42 -17.95 0.88 0.24
CA MET A 42 -18.22 -0.43 -0.35
C MET A 42 -19.24 -1.29 0.45
N THR A 43 -19.28 -1.12 1.78
CA THR A 43 -19.99 -2.03 2.69
C THR A 43 -21.03 -1.33 3.58
N GLY A 44 -21.29 -0.06 3.33
CA GLY A 44 -22.22 0.76 4.10
C GLY A 44 -23.67 0.25 4.05
N PRO A 45 -24.61 0.93 4.75
CA PRO A 45 -26.02 0.48 4.86
C PRO A 45 -26.75 0.32 3.52
N GLN A 46 -26.25 0.97 2.46
CA GLN A 46 -26.80 0.86 1.10
C GLN A 46 -26.17 -0.30 0.30
N ALA A 47 -25.11 -0.93 0.81
CA ALA A 47 -24.55 -2.11 0.18
C ALA A 47 -25.51 -3.30 0.36
N ALA A 48 -25.91 -3.91 -0.74
CA ALA A 48 -26.90 -5.00 -0.74
C ALA A 48 -26.38 -6.28 -0.06
N VAL A 49 -25.06 -6.44 0.05
CA VAL A 49 -24.42 -7.67 0.53
C VAL A 49 -23.22 -7.35 1.44
N LYS A 50 -23.06 -8.14 2.51
CA LYS A 50 -21.91 -8.06 3.42
C LYS A 50 -20.84 -9.06 2.98
N PRO A 51 -19.54 -8.71 3.06
CA PRO A 51 -18.48 -9.66 2.74
C PRO A 51 -18.39 -10.79 3.78
N ASP A 52 -18.01 -11.98 3.33
CA ASP A 52 -17.72 -13.15 4.15
C ASP A 52 -16.22 -13.29 4.45
N LEU A 53 -15.41 -12.47 3.81
CA LEU A 53 -13.94 -12.48 3.89
C LEU A 53 -13.41 -11.09 3.58
N VAL A 54 -12.39 -10.66 4.33
CA VAL A 54 -11.62 -9.44 4.04
C VAL A 54 -10.16 -9.81 3.84
N VAL A 55 -9.61 -9.47 2.66
CA VAL A 55 -8.17 -9.58 2.37
C VAL A 55 -7.65 -8.21 1.98
N TRP A 56 -6.81 -7.63 2.83
CA TRP A 56 -6.34 -6.26 2.64
C TRP A 56 -4.85 -6.16 2.94
N GLY A 57 -4.10 -5.40 2.16
CA GLY A 57 -2.67 -5.36 2.34
C GLY A 57 -2.05 -3.97 2.27
N THR A 58 -0.87 -3.87 2.82
CA THR A 58 0.04 -2.72 2.71
C THR A 58 1.47 -3.22 2.69
N VAL A 59 2.36 -2.53 2.00
CA VAL A 59 3.77 -2.92 1.88
C VAL A 59 4.61 -2.31 2.99
N ILE A 60 4.31 -1.07 3.37
CA ILE A 60 5.03 -0.37 4.43
C ILE A 60 4.58 -0.91 5.80
N PRO A 61 5.50 -1.53 6.57
CA PRO A 61 5.17 -2.05 7.88
C PRO A 61 4.81 -0.92 8.84
N ASN A 62 3.87 -1.20 9.73
CA ASN A 62 3.51 -0.31 10.84
C ASN A 62 3.78 -1.01 12.17
N LEU A 63 4.42 -0.32 13.10
CA LEU A 63 4.74 -0.88 14.43
C LEU A 63 3.51 -1.00 15.35
N GLY A 64 2.41 -0.34 15.01
CA GLY A 64 1.15 -0.37 15.78
C GLY A 64 0.28 -1.59 15.50
N TYR A 65 0.43 -2.22 14.34
CA TYR A 65 -0.37 -3.39 13.93
C TYR A 65 0.39 -4.30 12.96
N SER A 66 0.02 -5.58 12.94
CA SER A 66 0.57 -6.59 12.02
C SER A 66 -0.44 -7.03 10.96
N ASN A 67 -1.74 -6.88 11.22
CA ASN A 67 -2.83 -7.29 10.32
C ASN A 67 -3.71 -6.09 10.00
N ILE A 68 -3.33 -5.35 8.95
CA ILE A 68 -4.08 -4.15 8.52
C ILE A 68 -5.52 -4.49 8.13
N ALA A 69 -5.79 -5.66 7.56
CA ALA A 69 -7.15 -6.06 7.21
C ALA A 69 -8.06 -6.07 8.44
N ARG A 70 -7.56 -6.54 9.57
CA ARG A 70 -8.29 -6.57 10.83
C ARG A 70 -8.53 -5.16 11.39
N GLU A 71 -7.53 -4.30 11.34
CA GLU A 71 -7.67 -2.90 11.80
C GLU A 71 -8.72 -2.16 10.95
N VAL A 72 -8.61 -2.26 9.64
CA VAL A 72 -9.57 -1.65 8.70
C VAL A 72 -10.99 -2.19 8.92
N GLN A 73 -11.14 -3.50 9.13
CA GLN A 73 -12.43 -4.13 9.43
C GLN A 73 -13.08 -3.53 10.68
N ILE A 74 -12.32 -3.43 11.76
CA ILE A 74 -12.79 -2.91 13.05
C ILE A 74 -13.16 -1.43 12.92
N GLU A 75 -12.28 -0.62 12.37
CA GLU A 75 -12.50 0.83 12.25
C GLU A 75 -13.58 1.18 11.22
N ALA A 76 -13.76 0.37 10.17
CA ALA A 76 -14.87 0.54 9.25
C ALA A 76 -16.22 0.15 9.85
N GLY A 77 -16.24 -0.56 10.98
CA GLY A 77 -17.45 -1.01 11.66
C GLY A 77 -18.05 -2.28 11.08
N LEU A 78 -17.25 -3.10 10.39
CA LEU A 78 -17.69 -4.41 9.90
C LEU A 78 -17.83 -5.42 11.05
N ASP A 79 -18.63 -6.45 10.84
CA ASP A 79 -18.78 -7.55 11.80
C ASP A 79 -17.43 -8.24 12.05
N GLN A 80 -17.02 -8.28 13.31
CA GLN A 80 -15.74 -8.84 13.73
C GLN A 80 -15.66 -10.37 13.60
N THR A 81 -16.75 -11.04 13.35
CA THR A 81 -16.80 -12.49 13.07
C THR A 81 -16.34 -12.82 11.66
N ILE A 82 -16.33 -11.83 10.73
CA ILE A 82 -15.82 -12.00 9.37
C ILE A 82 -14.30 -12.26 9.45
N PRO A 83 -13.77 -13.33 8.85
CA PRO A 83 -12.32 -13.53 8.73
C PRO A 83 -11.65 -12.39 7.99
N ALA A 84 -10.58 -11.85 8.57
CA ALA A 84 -9.79 -10.77 7.96
C ALA A 84 -8.30 -11.04 8.12
N PHE A 85 -7.55 -11.04 7.03
CA PHE A 85 -6.11 -11.22 7.06
C PHE A 85 -5.38 -10.33 6.02
N SER A 86 -4.11 -10.07 6.31
CA SER A 86 -3.26 -9.25 5.45
C SER A 86 -2.41 -10.09 4.53
N THR A 87 -2.18 -9.58 3.32
CA THR A 87 -1.23 -10.11 2.36
C THR A 87 -0.25 -9.02 1.90
N VAL A 88 0.91 -9.42 1.40
CA VAL A 88 1.93 -8.50 0.89
C VAL A 88 2.64 -9.10 -0.34
N LEU A 89 2.57 -8.40 -1.46
CA LEU A 89 3.38 -8.66 -2.64
C LEU A 89 3.77 -7.34 -3.34
N ALA A 90 4.53 -6.52 -2.66
CA ALA A 90 4.95 -5.21 -3.18
C ALA A 90 3.79 -4.45 -3.87
N CYS A 91 4.02 -3.84 -5.03
CA CYS A 91 2.99 -3.07 -5.76
C CYS A 91 1.80 -3.92 -6.26
N SER A 92 1.91 -5.26 -6.24
CA SER A 92 0.86 -6.19 -6.66
C SER A 92 0.03 -6.75 -5.50
N THR A 93 0.15 -6.19 -4.31
CA THR A 93 -0.51 -6.67 -3.09
C THR A 93 -2.02 -6.84 -3.25
N SER A 94 -2.72 -5.84 -3.78
CA SER A 94 -4.17 -5.92 -3.97
C SER A 94 -4.59 -6.97 -5.02
N MET A 95 -3.75 -7.19 -6.03
CA MET A 95 -3.98 -8.24 -7.03
C MET A 95 -3.84 -9.63 -6.40
N VAL A 96 -2.82 -9.84 -5.58
CA VAL A 96 -2.62 -11.11 -4.85
C VAL A 96 -3.75 -11.33 -3.85
N ALA A 97 -4.20 -10.28 -3.17
CA ALA A 97 -5.38 -10.36 -2.31
C ALA A 97 -6.60 -10.93 -3.06
N ALA A 98 -6.81 -10.52 -4.31
CA ALA A 98 -7.88 -11.05 -5.15
C ALA A 98 -7.66 -12.53 -5.50
N PHE A 99 -6.44 -12.96 -5.82
CA PHE A 99 -6.13 -14.37 -6.09
C PHE A 99 -6.28 -15.26 -4.86
N GLU A 100 -5.86 -14.78 -3.69
CA GLU A 100 -6.03 -15.50 -2.42
C GLU A 100 -7.52 -15.64 -2.07
N ALA A 101 -8.28 -14.56 -2.21
CA ALA A 101 -9.73 -14.58 -2.01
C ALA A 101 -10.41 -15.56 -2.98
N ALA A 102 -10.02 -15.56 -4.26
CA ALA A 102 -10.53 -16.50 -5.26
C ALA A 102 -10.32 -17.96 -4.86
N GLY A 103 -9.15 -18.28 -4.30
CA GLY A 103 -8.86 -19.61 -3.78
C GLY A 103 -9.67 -20.00 -2.53
N MET A 104 -10.16 -19.01 -1.79
CA MET A 104 -10.93 -19.22 -0.55
C MET A 104 -12.44 -19.19 -0.76
N LEU A 105 -12.93 -18.48 -1.77
CA LEU A 105 -14.35 -18.46 -2.13
C LEU A 105 -14.82 -19.85 -2.57
N GLY A 106 -16.05 -20.16 -2.25
CA GLY A 106 -16.61 -21.50 -2.49
C GLY A 106 -16.22 -22.55 -1.45
N HIS A 107 -15.28 -22.22 -0.53
CA HIS A 107 -14.94 -23.09 0.60
C HIS A 107 -15.59 -22.59 1.88
N GLY A 108 -16.27 -23.47 2.61
CA GLY A 108 -16.88 -23.13 3.88
C GLY A 108 -18.01 -22.09 3.79
N GLY A 109 -18.72 -22.04 2.65
CA GLY A 109 -19.89 -21.17 2.45
C GLY A 109 -19.53 -19.69 2.26
N LYS A 110 -18.31 -19.36 1.83
CA LYS A 110 -17.91 -17.99 1.47
C LYS A 110 -18.26 -17.71 0.01
N GLU A 111 -18.99 -16.64 -0.22
CA GLU A 111 -19.47 -16.24 -1.55
C GLU A 111 -18.95 -14.88 -1.97
N LEU A 112 -18.68 -13.96 -1.01
CA LEU A 112 -18.24 -12.61 -1.27
C LEU A 112 -16.99 -12.24 -0.48
N ALA A 113 -15.94 -11.77 -1.16
CA ALA A 113 -14.76 -11.25 -0.53
C ALA A 113 -14.59 -9.75 -0.80
N LEU A 114 -14.22 -8.98 0.22
CA LEU A 114 -13.70 -7.63 0.09
C LEU A 114 -12.17 -7.71 -0.01
N VAL A 115 -11.62 -7.26 -1.12
CA VAL A 115 -10.18 -7.31 -1.37
C VAL A 115 -9.64 -5.93 -1.67
N GLY A 116 -8.42 -5.64 -1.20
CA GLY A 116 -7.82 -4.35 -1.47
C GLY A 116 -6.38 -4.22 -1.01
N GLY A 117 -5.87 -3.04 -1.23
CA GLY A 117 -4.54 -2.63 -0.78
C GLY A 117 -4.44 -1.12 -0.68
N VAL A 118 -3.52 -0.68 0.15
CA VAL A 118 -3.33 0.72 0.47
C VAL A 118 -1.87 1.02 0.73
N GLU A 119 -1.46 2.25 0.46
CA GLU A 119 -0.14 2.73 0.85
C GLU A 119 -0.18 4.18 1.29
N SER A 120 0.45 4.50 2.44
CA SER A 120 0.66 5.86 2.91
C SER A 120 2.15 6.16 3.00
N MET A 121 2.72 6.67 1.90
CA MET A 121 4.15 7.00 1.82
C MET A 121 4.56 8.18 2.70
N SER A 122 3.61 9.01 3.15
CA SER A 122 3.86 10.14 4.04
C SER A 122 3.96 9.73 5.53
N ARG A 123 3.49 8.52 5.88
CA ARG A 123 3.43 8.03 7.27
C ARG A 123 4.41 6.89 7.54
N VAL A 124 5.49 6.84 6.77
CA VAL A 124 6.56 5.86 6.96
C VAL A 124 7.22 6.07 8.33
N GLN A 125 7.21 5.03 9.14
CA GLN A 125 7.86 5.07 10.46
C GLN A 125 9.37 4.91 10.30
N ILE A 126 10.11 5.77 10.98
CA ILE A 126 11.57 5.71 11.02
C ILE A 126 11.95 4.75 12.16
N GLY A 127 12.63 3.68 11.82
CA GLY A 127 13.13 2.72 12.78
C GLY A 127 14.48 3.14 13.39
N LEU A 128 14.93 2.37 14.38
CA LEU A 128 16.24 2.46 14.98
C LEU A 128 17.14 1.35 14.45
N SER A 129 18.46 1.57 14.44
CA SER A 129 19.40 0.47 14.17
C SER A 129 19.21 -0.68 15.18
N GLN A 130 19.49 -1.90 14.76
CA GLN A 130 19.35 -3.07 15.62
C GLN A 130 20.18 -2.93 16.91
N ASN A 131 21.40 -2.42 16.82
CA ASN A 131 22.27 -2.21 17.97
C ASN A 131 21.65 -1.23 18.98
N PHE A 132 21.07 -0.14 18.51
CA PHE A 132 20.42 0.85 19.37
C PHE A 132 19.11 0.32 19.97
N SER A 133 18.33 -0.41 19.20
CA SER A 133 17.13 -1.10 19.68
C SER A 133 17.46 -2.12 20.77
N ASP A 134 18.54 -2.90 20.60
CA ASP A 134 19.01 -3.87 21.59
C ASP A 134 19.52 -3.18 22.86
N TRP A 135 20.20 -2.05 22.71
CA TRP A 135 20.63 -1.24 23.83
C TRP A 135 19.43 -0.69 24.63
N LEU A 136 18.44 -0.10 23.95
CA LEU A 136 17.22 0.41 24.59
C LEU A 136 16.46 -0.69 25.33
N ARG A 137 16.33 -1.89 24.74
CA ARG A 137 15.68 -3.03 25.37
C ARG A 137 16.41 -3.45 26.64
N ARG A 138 17.74 -3.55 26.61
CA ARG A 138 18.56 -3.85 27.81
C ARG A 138 18.43 -2.77 28.86
N PHE A 139 18.39 -1.50 28.45
CA PHE A 139 18.22 -0.36 29.33
C PHE A 139 16.85 -0.38 30.03
N SER A 140 15.77 -0.68 29.28
CA SER A 140 14.43 -0.79 29.88
C SER A 140 14.31 -1.98 30.86
N GLN A 141 15.03 -3.06 30.61
CA GLN A 141 15.03 -4.27 31.48
C GLN A 141 15.93 -4.13 32.71
N ALA A 142 16.82 -3.14 32.72
CA ALA A 142 17.76 -2.94 33.87
C ALA A 142 17.01 -2.52 35.14
N ARG A 143 17.18 -3.29 36.20
CA ARG A 143 16.46 -3.13 37.47
C ARG A 143 17.13 -2.16 38.45
N SER A 144 18.41 -1.82 38.25
CA SER A 144 19.14 -0.91 39.12
C SER A 144 19.77 0.26 38.34
N ILE A 145 20.00 1.37 39.05
CA ILE A 145 20.67 2.55 38.50
C ILE A 145 22.09 2.19 38.03
N GLY A 146 22.81 1.36 38.78
CA GLY A 146 24.16 0.92 38.40
C GLY A 146 24.18 0.12 37.10
N GLN A 147 23.19 -0.77 36.88
CA GLN A 147 23.05 -1.47 35.61
C GLN A 147 22.77 -0.52 34.44
N ARG A 148 21.91 0.48 34.63
CA ARG A 148 21.60 1.49 33.63
C ARG A 148 22.82 2.33 33.27
N LEU A 149 23.55 2.80 34.26
CA LEU A 149 24.78 3.59 34.05
C LEU A 149 25.87 2.75 33.36
N GLY A 150 26.03 1.47 33.69
CA GLY A 150 26.95 0.58 32.98
C GLY A 150 26.62 0.34 31.51
N LEU A 151 25.38 0.52 31.10
CA LEU A 151 24.98 0.43 29.67
C LEU A 151 25.40 1.63 28.87
N PHE A 152 25.48 2.84 29.45
CA PHE A 152 25.95 4.03 28.73
C PHE A 152 27.38 3.90 28.24
N GLY A 153 28.28 3.30 29.04
CA GLY A 153 29.66 3.05 28.62
C GLY A 153 29.81 2.07 27.46
N LYS A 154 28.73 1.32 27.12
CA LYS A 154 28.70 0.37 26.02
C LYS A 154 28.06 0.95 24.74
N LEU A 155 27.36 2.08 24.83
CA LEU A 155 26.73 2.76 23.70
C LEU A 155 27.77 3.55 22.89
N ARG A 156 27.92 3.21 21.63
CA ARG A 156 28.81 3.93 20.71
C ARG A 156 28.00 4.88 19.86
N ALA A 157 28.50 6.07 19.56
CA ALA A 157 27.81 7.04 18.68
C ALA A 157 27.38 6.43 17.33
N ARG A 158 28.17 5.50 16.79
CA ARG A 158 27.87 4.78 15.55
C ARG A 158 26.66 3.84 15.64
N ASP A 159 26.23 3.46 16.86
CA ASP A 159 25.09 2.57 17.08
C ASP A 159 23.77 3.36 17.03
N ILE A 160 23.83 4.68 17.28
CA ILE A 160 22.68 5.60 17.20
C ILE A 160 22.45 5.98 15.74
N ARG A 161 21.78 5.07 15.00
CA ARG A 161 21.43 5.31 13.60
C ARG A 161 19.95 5.13 13.42
N LEU A 162 19.36 6.04 12.63
CA LEU A 162 17.99 5.90 12.15
C LEU A 162 17.97 4.89 10.98
N HIS A 163 16.94 4.09 10.95
CA HIS A 163 16.68 3.16 9.86
C HIS A 163 15.51 3.71 9.05
N ILE A 164 15.82 4.27 7.89
CA ILE A 164 14.82 4.74 6.94
C ILE A 164 14.54 3.58 6.00
N LEU A 165 13.27 3.37 5.68
CA LEU A 165 12.86 2.32 4.74
C LEU A 165 13.61 2.49 3.42
N ALA A 166 14.40 1.49 3.04
CA ALA A 166 15.17 1.54 1.82
C ALA A 166 14.27 1.31 0.60
N VAL A 167 14.33 2.20 -0.37
CA VAL A 167 13.64 2.06 -1.65
C VAL A 167 14.37 1.08 -2.59
N ALA A 168 15.63 0.74 -2.26
CA ALA A 168 16.45 -0.17 -3.02
C ALA A 168 16.22 -1.63 -2.64
N ASN A 169 16.29 -2.52 -3.62
CA ASN A 169 16.23 -3.96 -3.41
C ASN A 169 17.45 -4.43 -2.60
N ARG A 170 17.23 -5.19 -1.53
CA ARG A 170 18.28 -5.65 -0.61
C ARG A 170 19.33 -6.54 -1.28
N ALA A 171 18.92 -7.37 -2.24
CA ALA A 171 19.82 -8.33 -2.88
C ALA A 171 20.71 -7.68 -3.93
N THR A 172 20.20 -6.69 -4.67
CA THR A 172 20.89 -6.06 -5.78
C THR A 172 21.47 -4.68 -5.45
N GLY A 173 20.97 -4.04 -4.39
CA GLY A 173 21.29 -2.66 -4.03
C GLY A 173 20.68 -1.61 -4.97
N LYS A 174 19.90 -2.03 -5.97
CA LYS A 174 19.35 -1.16 -7.01
C LYS A 174 17.92 -0.72 -6.68
N SER A 175 17.58 0.48 -7.09
CA SER A 175 16.23 1.01 -7.07
C SER A 175 15.34 0.37 -8.14
N MET A 176 14.02 0.56 -8.03
CA MET A 176 13.07 0.13 -9.06
C MET A 176 13.36 0.78 -10.42
N GLY A 177 13.77 2.06 -10.43
CA GLY A 177 14.14 2.76 -11.66
C GLY A 177 15.35 2.15 -12.36
N GLU A 178 16.41 1.80 -11.59
CA GLU A 178 17.60 1.15 -12.13
C GLU A 178 17.29 -0.24 -12.69
N HIS A 179 16.45 -1.03 -12.02
CA HIS A 179 15.97 -2.30 -12.55
C HIS A 179 15.14 -2.12 -13.83
N CYS A 180 14.29 -1.10 -13.88
CA CYS A 180 13.48 -0.79 -15.06
C CYS A 180 14.37 -0.40 -16.25
N GLU A 181 15.40 0.40 -16.02
CA GLU A 181 16.38 0.79 -17.05
C GLU A 181 17.15 -0.42 -17.60
N GLU A 182 17.58 -1.33 -16.74
CA GLU A 182 18.23 -2.58 -17.17
C GLU A 182 17.30 -3.45 -18.01
N MET A 183 16.04 -3.57 -17.61
CA MET A 183 15.02 -4.29 -18.36
C MET A 183 14.76 -3.64 -19.72
N ALA A 184 14.66 -2.32 -19.77
CA ALA A 184 14.46 -1.57 -21.01
C ALA A 184 15.63 -1.79 -21.98
N LYS A 185 16.86 -1.78 -21.48
CA LYS A 185 18.06 -2.10 -22.28
C LYS A 185 18.05 -3.55 -22.79
N THR A 186 17.76 -4.50 -21.91
CA THR A 186 17.73 -5.94 -22.25
C THR A 186 16.69 -6.22 -23.34
N TRP A 187 15.55 -5.55 -23.32
CA TRP A 187 14.48 -5.75 -24.27
C TRP A 187 14.49 -4.72 -25.43
N ASN A 188 15.54 -3.91 -25.52
CA ASN A 188 15.71 -2.88 -26.55
C ASN A 188 14.51 -1.94 -26.66
N ILE A 189 13.97 -1.48 -25.53
CA ILE A 189 12.87 -0.54 -25.47
C ILE A 189 13.43 0.88 -25.60
N ALA A 190 13.21 1.51 -26.75
CA ALA A 190 13.69 2.86 -27.01
C ALA A 190 13.07 3.89 -26.05
N ARG A 191 13.82 4.93 -25.70
CA ARG A 191 13.40 6.02 -24.80
C ARG A 191 12.14 6.72 -25.33
N GLU A 192 12.05 6.98 -26.62
CA GLU A 192 10.89 7.64 -27.23
C GLU A 192 9.61 6.80 -27.09
N ARG A 193 9.73 5.48 -27.04
CA ARG A 193 8.58 4.60 -26.79
C ARG A 193 8.10 4.71 -25.34
N GLN A 194 9.04 4.81 -24.39
CA GLN A 194 8.72 5.01 -22.98
C GLN A 194 8.04 6.37 -22.77
N ASP A 195 8.57 7.44 -23.37
CA ASP A 195 8.04 8.80 -23.27
C ASP A 195 6.63 8.90 -23.89
N ARG A 196 6.38 8.22 -25.01
CA ARG A 196 5.02 8.16 -25.62
C ARG A 196 4.01 7.45 -24.71
N ILE A 197 4.41 6.38 -24.02
CA ILE A 197 3.54 5.70 -23.04
C ILE A 197 3.24 6.62 -21.87
N ALA A 198 4.23 7.34 -21.36
CA ALA A 198 4.06 8.30 -20.27
C ALA A 198 3.12 9.43 -20.66
N LEU A 199 3.31 10.04 -21.85
CA LEU A 199 2.43 11.08 -22.37
C LEU A 199 0.99 10.58 -22.51
N ALA A 200 0.79 9.45 -23.19
CA ALA A 200 -0.54 8.86 -23.38
C ALA A 200 -1.22 8.52 -22.05
N SER A 201 -0.46 8.13 -21.02
CA SER A 201 -1.00 7.90 -19.67
C SER A 201 -1.55 9.18 -19.04
N HIS A 202 -0.84 10.30 -19.13
CA HIS A 202 -1.31 11.60 -18.67
C HIS A 202 -2.56 12.06 -19.44
N GLU A 203 -2.54 11.98 -20.78
CA GLU A 203 -3.66 12.38 -21.64
C GLU A 203 -4.94 11.59 -21.32
N LYS A 204 -4.83 10.26 -21.18
CA LYS A 204 -5.96 9.39 -20.83
C LYS A 204 -6.51 9.69 -19.43
N ALA A 205 -5.65 9.90 -18.44
CA ALA A 205 -6.08 10.24 -17.09
C ALA A 205 -6.85 11.57 -17.06
N ILE A 206 -6.36 12.58 -17.78
CA ILE A 206 -7.02 13.89 -17.90
C ILE A 206 -8.34 13.78 -18.64
N ALA A 207 -8.38 13.03 -19.75
CA ALA A 207 -9.61 12.78 -20.48
C ALA A 207 -10.65 12.07 -19.59
N GLY A 208 -10.25 11.07 -18.81
CA GLY A 208 -11.10 10.38 -17.84
C GLY A 208 -11.64 11.33 -16.77
N GLN A 209 -10.79 12.21 -16.22
CA GLN A 209 -11.25 13.24 -15.27
C GLN A 209 -12.24 14.22 -15.87
N LYS A 210 -12.03 14.65 -17.12
CA LYS A 210 -12.91 15.59 -17.83
C LYS A 210 -14.26 14.97 -18.20
N SER A 211 -14.28 13.69 -18.53
CA SER A 211 -15.50 12.96 -18.90
C SER A 211 -16.33 12.50 -17.70
N GLY A 212 -15.85 12.68 -16.46
CA GLY A 212 -16.51 12.16 -15.27
C GLY A 212 -16.32 10.65 -15.07
N PHE A 213 -15.44 9.99 -15.84
CA PHE A 213 -15.23 8.54 -15.75
C PHE A 213 -14.87 8.06 -14.34
N PHE A 214 -14.20 8.90 -13.53
CA PHE A 214 -13.77 8.55 -12.19
C PHE A 214 -14.74 9.00 -11.09
N ASP A 215 -15.81 9.73 -11.40
CA ASP A 215 -16.66 10.39 -10.40
C ASP A 215 -17.35 9.37 -9.48
N ASP A 216 -17.76 8.21 -10.03
CA ASP A 216 -18.36 7.12 -9.26
C ASP A 216 -17.34 6.13 -8.66
N LEU A 217 -16.05 6.28 -8.98
CA LEU A 217 -14.99 5.36 -8.56
C LEU A 217 -14.12 5.92 -7.44
N ILE A 218 -14.09 7.24 -7.26
CA ILE A 218 -13.25 7.91 -6.28
C ILE A 218 -14.08 8.34 -5.06
N VAL A 219 -13.73 7.79 -3.92
CA VAL A 219 -14.27 8.23 -2.62
C VAL A 219 -13.54 9.50 -2.20
N THR A 220 -14.28 10.56 -1.93
CA THR A 220 -13.71 11.82 -1.43
C THR A 220 -13.12 11.62 -0.04
N VAL A 221 -11.85 12.01 0.13
CA VAL A 221 -11.11 11.93 1.40
C VAL A 221 -10.47 13.29 1.68
N GLU A 222 -10.67 13.85 2.88
CA GLU A 222 -10.13 15.16 3.29
C GLU A 222 -10.42 16.28 2.25
N GLY A 223 -11.59 16.23 1.62
CA GLY A 223 -11.99 17.17 0.57
C GLY A 223 -11.34 16.95 -0.80
N MET A 224 -10.46 15.98 -0.92
CA MET A 224 -9.85 15.60 -2.19
C MET A 224 -10.73 14.55 -2.90
N SER A 225 -11.22 14.89 -4.11
CA SER A 225 -12.10 14.04 -4.92
C SER A 225 -11.51 13.67 -6.28
N ARG A 226 -10.28 14.09 -6.58
CA ARG A 226 -9.61 13.87 -7.88
C ARG A 226 -8.15 13.55 -7.69
N ASP A 227 -7.57 12.78 -8.62
CA ASP A 227 -6.14 12.49 -8.63
C ASP A 227 -5.31 13.74 -8.87
N GLY A 228 -4.25 13.91 -8.08
CA GLY A 228 -3.37 15.09 -8.13
C GLY A 228 -2.16 14.95 -9.05
N PHE A 229 -1.96 13.80 -9.71
CA PHE A 229 -0.76 13.54 -10.51
C PHE A 229 -0.87 13.82 -12.03
N PRO A 230 -2.03 13.73 -12.68
CA PRO A 230 -2.11 13.96 -14.11
C PRO A 230 -1.65 15.36 -14.48
N ARG A 231 -0.76 15.47 -15.48
CA ARG A 231 -0.20 16.74 -15.96
C ARG A 231 -0.72 17.06 -17.34
N ALA A 232 -1.52 18.14 -17.43
CA ALA A 232 -2.07 18.60 -18.70
C ALA A 232 -1.04 19.33 -19.57
N ASP A 233 0.06 19.77 -18.98
CA ASP A 233 1.11 20.58 -19.60
C ASP A 233 2.34 19.76 -20.00
N THR A 234 2.29 18.43 -19.93
CA THR A 234 3.40 17.57 -20.34
C THR A 234 3.38 17.32 -21.86
N ASP A 235 4.57 17.15 -22.44
CA ASP A 235 4.78 16.84 -23.85
C ASP A 235 6.06 16.00 -24.03
N LEU A 236 6.31 15.51 -25.24
CA LEU A 236 7.49 14.67 -25.52
C LEU A 236 8.80 15.42 -25.34
N GLU A 237 8.85 16.74 -25.59
CA GLU A 237 10.09 17.52 -25.40
C GLU A 237 10.46 17.67 -23.93
N ARG A 238 9.46 17.83 -23.07
CA ARG A 238 9.65 17.86 -21.61
C ARG A 238 10.05 16.50 -21.05
N LEU A 239 9.42 15.45 -21.52
CA LEU A 239 9.75 14.08 -21.11
C LEU A 239 11.17 13.69 -21.53
N ALA A 240 11.60 14.07 -22.74
CA ALA A 240 12.94 13.78 -23.22
C ALA A 240 14.06 14.45 -22.41
N LYS A 241 13.75 15.46 -21.59
CA LYS A 241 14.70 16.16 -20.71
C LYS A 241 14.86 15.50 -19.32
N LEU A 242 14.04 14.52 -19.00
CA LEU A 242 14.11 13.73 -17.75
C LEU A 242 15.10 12.58 -17.89
#